data_6f3df39fdf1a1605dbf791569f59a03e
#
_entry.id   6f3df39fdf1a1605dbf791569f59a03e
#
_cell.length_a   1.000
_cell.length_b   1.000
_cell.length_c   1.000
_cell.angle_alpha   90.00
_cell.angle_beta   90.00
_cell.angle_gamma   90.00
#
_symmetry.space_group_name_H-M   'P 1'
#
loop_
_entity.id
_entity.type
_entity.pdbx_description
1 polymer ?
#
loop_
_entity_poly.entity_id
_entity_poly.type
_entity_poly.pdbx_seq_one_letter_code
_entity_poly.pdbx_strand_id
1 'polypeptide(L)'
;MKPKKILIFRVCSLGDFIHASPAMKLIREKNPGAKIYFSSQKKKAVGFVTPDLLPLKKKIIDKFIFYNNNYLSLLFFLIKIFRKKFDKLYYLHEFSSKSREKRDYLFFKMCRIKEIYGFDLKGKNTEGERCNYIKFNETYYLCRTVDRYIKNNQISYSNLFHKKKNTKEKYITISMGGRNVKKTWEFKNWEILIQKIVNKFPNLKIKIVGSKNEISSANIICKINNKQITNMCGKTTVRSLFNLINSSQYHISHDDGTMHVASVCNKPGAIIFGLTAPKGKWFPLNKKQKIFYPKKNINQTKPHHVLKNISGDLKKLT
;
A
#
# COMPACT_ATOMS: atom_id res chain seq x y z
N MET A 1 -36.10 7.81 1.63
CA MET A 1 -35.04 8.80 1.24
C MET A 1 -34.05 8.16 0.29
N LYS A 2 -33.57 8.88 -0.74
CA LYS A 2 -32.49 8.37 -1.61
C LYS A 2 -31.20 8.23 -0.80
N PRO A 3 -30.43 7.13 -0.98
CA PRO A 3 -29.18 6.94 -0.26
C PRO A 3 -28.17 8.04 -0.59
N LYS A 4 -27.51 8.59 0.44
CA LYS A 4 -26.41 9.57 0.26
C LYS A 4 -25.32 8.95 -0.63
N LYS A 5 -24.73 9.77 -1.52
CA LYS A 5 -23.63 9.39 -2.39
C LYS A 5 -22.35 10.05 -1.89
N ILE A 6 -21.36 9.24 -1.59
CA ILE A 6 -20.06 9.70 -1.08
C ILE A 6 -18.99 9.37 -2.09
N LEU A 7 -18.15 10.35 -2.42
CA LEU A 7 -16.97 10.19 -3.24
C LEU A 7 -15.73 10.16 -2.34
N ILE A 8 -14.90 9.14 -2.49
CA ILE A 8 -13.55 9.10 -1.94
C ILE A 8 -12.60 9.31 -3.12
N PHE A 9 -11.71 10.28 -3.00
CA PHE A 9 -10.72 10.58 -4.03
C PHE A 9 -9.30 10.38 -3.51
N ARG A 10 -8.53 9.53 -4.20
CA ARG A 10 -7.10 9.36 -3.96
C ARG A 10 -6.40 8.86 -5.23
N VAL A 11 -5.41 9.58 -5.70
CA VAL A 11 -4.46 9.05 -6.71
C VAL A 11 -3.46 8.17 -5.98
N CYS A 12 -3.45 6.87 -6.27
CA CYS A 12 -2.71 5.93 -5.45
C CYS A 12 -2.16 4.72 -6.23
N SER A 13 -1.07 4.18 -5.69
CA SER A 13 -0.54 2.86 -5.99
C SER A 13 -1.13 1.81 -5.02
N LEU A 14 -0.64 0.57 -5.10
CA LEU A 14 -1.04 -0.53 -4.22
C LEU A 14 -0.86 -0.17 -2.72
N GLY A 15 0.33 0.31 -2.35
CA GLY A 15 0.64 0.68 -0.97
C GLY A 15 -0.22 1.84 -0.47
N ASP A 16 -0.35 2.90 -1.29
CA ASP A 16 -1.15 4.08 -0.95
C ASP A 16 -2.62 3.74 -0.72
N PHE A 17 -3.19 2.82 -1.52
CA PHE A 17 -4.56 2.35 -1.33
C PHE A 17 -4.71 1.58 -0.01
N ILE A 18 -3.74 0.71 0.30
CA ILE A 18 -3.75 -0.03 1.56
C ILE A 18 -3.70 0.93 2.75
N HIS A 19 -2.83 1.95 2.70
CA HIS A 19 -2.80 2.98 3.75
C HIS A 19 -4.12 3.71 3.93
N ALA A 20 -4.84 3.97 2.85
CA ALA A 20 -6.14 4.67 2.91
C ALA A 20 -7.30 3.74 3.33
N SER A 21 -7.12 2.43 3.28
CA SER A 21 -8.23 1.49 3.50
C SER A 21 -8.86 1.55 4.91
N PRO A 22 -8.15 1.81 6.01
CA PRO A 22 -8.78 2.05 7.32
C PRO A 22 -9.67 3.30 7.33
N ALA A 23 -9.23 4.39 6.68
CA ALA A 23 -10.06 5.59 6.54
C ALA A 23 -11.34 5.31 5.72
N MET A 24 -11.24 4.51 4.66
CA MET A 24 -12.40 4.06 3.87
C MET A 24 -13.39 3.25 4.72
N LYS A 25 -12.88 2.39 5.61
CA LYS A 25 -13.70 1.64 6.56
C LYS A 25 -14.44 2.60 7.50
N LEU A 26 -13.75 3.59 8.08
CA LEU A 26 -14.36 4.60 8.94
C LEU A 26 -15.46 5.39 8.21
N ILE A 27 -15.23 5.77 6.94
CA ILE A 27 -16.24 6.44 6.12
C ILE A 27 -17.48 5.56 5.99
N ARG A 28 -17.32 4.25 5.75
CA ARG A 28 -18.43 3.30 5.67
C ARG A 28 -19.15 3.17 7.01
N GLU A 29 -18.43 3.05 8.11
CA GLU A 29 -19.00 2.91 9.46
C GLU A 29 -19.82 4.14 9.88
N LYS A 30 -19.32 5.34 9.55
CA LYS A 30 -20.06 6.60 9.78
C LYS A 30 -21.23 6.82 8.81
N ASN A 31 -21.30 6.08 7.71
CA ASN A 31 -22.33 6.23 6.66
C ASN A 31 -22.80 4.85 6.15
N PRO A 32 -23.44 4.02 6.99
CA PRO A 32 -23.74 2.62 6.66
C PRO A 32 -24.68 2.46 5.44
N GLY A 33 -25.66 3.36 5.28
CA GLY A 33 -26.62 3.36 4.16
C GLY A 33 -26.17 4.12 2.91
N ALA A 34 -24.98 4.73 2.91
CA ALA A 34 -24.52 5.52 1.78
C ALA A 34 -23.98 4.66 0.64
N LYS A 35 -24.09 5.16 -0.59
CA LYS A 35 -23.41 4.59 -1.76
C LYS A 35 -22.04 5.23 -1.90
N ILE A 36 -20.99 4.48 -1.62
CA ILE A 36 -19.60 4.93 -1.60
C ILE A 36 -18.91 4.61 -2.92
N TYR A 37 -18.35 5.65 -3.53
CA TYR A 37 -17.56 5.58 -4.75
C TYR A 37 -16.10 5.91 -4.42
N PHE A 38 -15.18 5.14 -4.97
CA PHE A 38 -13.75 5.46 -4.90
C PHE A 38 -13.25 5.89 -6.28
N SER A 39 -12.56 7.03 -6.32
CA SER A 39 -12.00 7.55 -7.55
C SER A 39 -10.47 7.65 -7.48
N SER A 40 -9.82 7.22 -8.55
CA SER A 40 -8.38 7.27 -8.73
C SER A 40 -8.01 7.45 -10.19
N GLN A 41 -6.79 7.87 -10.43
CA GLN A 41 -6.21 7.89 -11.78
C GLN A 41 -5.92 6.45 -12.24
N LYS A 42 -6.30 6.13 -13.48
CA LYS A 42 -5.91 4.89 -14.13
C LYS A 42 -4.55 5.09 -14.80
N LYS A 43 -3.50 4.59 -14.18
CA LYS A 43 -2.16 4.64 -14.80
C LYS A 43 -1.94 3.39 -15.66
N LYS A 44 -1.42 3.60 -16.88
CA LYS A 44 -1.05 2.52 -17.80
C LYS A 44 0.38 2.02 -17.60
N ALA A 45 1.15 2.61 -16.69
CA ALA A 45 2.54 2.23 -16.47
C ALA A 45 2.67 0.79 -15.95
N VAL A 46 3.66 0.07 -16.45
CA VAL A 46 4.01 -1.30 -15.99
C VAL A 46 4.20 -1.32 -14.47
N GLY A 47 3.59 -2.29 -13.80
CA GLY A 47 3.65 -2.43 -12.34
C GLY A 47 2.72 -1.50 -11.57
N PHE A 48 1.84 -0.74 -12.24
CA PHE A 48 0.82 0.05 -11.57
C PHE A 48 -0.47 -0.73 -11.38
N VAL A 49 -0.87 -0.87 -10.12
CA VAL A 49 -2.05 -1.64 -9.73
C VAL A 49 -3.22 -0.70 -9.51
N THR A 50 -4.33 -0.96 -10.18
CA THR A 50 -5.58 -0.26 -9.91
C THR A 50 -6.25 -0.85 -8.66
N PRO A 51 -6.84 -0.01 -7.78
CA PRO A 51 -7.39 -0.44 -6.49
C PRO A 51 -8.49 -1.50 -6.57
N ASP A 52 -9.25 -1.55 -7.66
CA ASP A 52 -10.32 -2.53 -7.90
C ASP A 52 -9.81 -3.97 -8.06
N LEU A 53 -8.52 -4.16 -8.34
CA LEU A 53 -7.90 -5.48 -8.44
C LEU A 53 -7.59 -6.11 -7.08
N LEU A 54 -7.63 -5.33 -6.00
CA LEU A 54 -7.41 -5.82 -4.64
C LEU A 54 -8.64 -6.59 -4.12
N PRO A 55 -8.43 -7.61 -3.27
CA PRO A 55 -9.53 -8.39 -2.70
C PRO A 55 -10.25 -7.65 -1.56
N LEU A 56 -10.64 -6.39 -1.80
CA LEU A 56 -11.38 -5.56 -0.85
C LEU A 56 -12.78 -6.15 -0.62
N LYS A 57 -13.27 -6.12 0.60
CA LYS A 57 -14.66 -6.51 0.90
C LYS A 57 -15.64 -5.53 0.25
N LYS A 58 -16.59 -6.03 -0.51
CA LYS A 58 -17.55 -5.24 -1.32
C LYS A 58 -18.31 -4.18 -0.51
N LYS A 59 -18.61 -4.46 0.77
CA LYS A 59 -19.34 -3.54 1.64
C LYS A 59 -18.62 -2.23 1.98
N ILE A 60 -17.31 -2.10 1.70
CA ILE A 60 -16.53 -0.89 2.03
C ILE A 60 -16.66 0.14 0.91
N ILE A 61 -16.50 -0.27 -0.34
CA ILE A 61 -16.66 0.56 -1.54
C ILE A 61 -17.66 -0.14 -2.46
N ASP A 62 -18.65 0.62 -2.94
CA ASP A 62 -19.68 0.08 -3.84
C ASP A 62 -19.26 0.15 -5.30
N LYS A 63 -18.57 1.22 -5.71
CA LYS A 63 -18.14 1.43 -7.10
C LYS A 63 -16.80 2.15 -7.21
N PHE A 64 -16.05 1.82 -8.27
CA PHE A 64 -14.83 2.53 -8.66
C PHE A 64 -15.09 3.43 -9.86
N ILE A 65 -14.44 4.60 -9.88
CA ILE A 65 -14.45 5.55 -10.99
C ILE A 65 -13.00 5.89 -11.31
N PHE A 66 -12.55 5.52 -12.49
CA PHE A 66 -11.20 5.83 -12.95
C PHE A 66 -11.21 6.89 -14.05
N TYR A 67 -10.14 7.68 -14.11
CA TYR A 67 -9.87 8.66 -15.16
C TYR A 67 -8.40 8.59 -15.59
N ASN A 68 -8.12 9.05 -16.80
CA ASN A 68 -6.76 9.19 -17.32
C ASN A 68 -6.29 10.64 -17.18
N ASN A 69 -4.97 10.86 -17.13
CA ASN A 69 -4.39 12.20 -16.98
C ASN A 69 -4.21 12.88 -18.36
N ASN A 70 -5.32 13.09 -19.08
CA ASN A 70 -5.39 13.93 -20.26
C ASN A 70 -6.64 14.82 -20.18
N TYR A 71 -6.65 15.92 -20.94
CA TYR A 71 -7.70 16.93 -20.88
C TYR A 71 -9.09 16.37 -21.13
N LEU A 72 -9.27 15.57 -22.17
CA LEU A 72 -10.58 14.96 -22.50
C LEU A 72 -11.07 14.04 -21.39
N SER A 73 -10.19 13.20 -20.85
CA SER A 73 -10.56 12.31 -19.74
C SER A 73 -10.90 13.08 -18.45
N LEU A 74 -10.22 14.18 -18.19
CA LEU A 74 -10.52 15.05 -17.05
C LEU A 74 -11.86 15.77 -17.23
N LEU A 75 -12.17 16.24 -18.46
CA LEU A 75 -13.47 16.83 -18.78
C LEU A 75 -14.60 15.80 -18.60
N PHE A 76 -14.47 14.60 -19.18
CA PHE A 76 -15.42 13.52 -18.97
C PHE A 76 -15.57 13.12 -17.51
N PHE A 77 -14.47 13.13 -16.76
CA PHE A 77 -14.49 12.86 -15.33
C PHE A 77 -15.28 13.93 -14.58
N LEU A 78 -15.06 15.23 -14.87
CA LEU A 78 -15.81 16.33 -14.29
C LEU A 78 -17.31 16.19 -14.55
N ILE A 79 -17.72 15.99 -15.81
CA ILE A 79 -19.10 15.77 -16.21
C ILE A 79 -19.70 14.56 -15.46
N LYS A 80 -18.95 13.47 -15.37
CA LYS A 80 -19.39 12.25 -14.67
C LYS A 80 -19.62 12.49 -13.18
N ILE A 81 -18.71 13.20 -12.50
CA ILE A 81 -18.84 13.54 -11.09
C ILE A 81 -20.02 14.50 -10.87
N PHE A 82 -20.12 15.56 -11.68
CA PHE A 82 -21.22 16.52 -11.65
C PHE A 82 -22.61 15.84 -11.80
N ARG A 83 -22.76 14.99 -12.86
CA ARG A 83 -24.04 14.28 -13.12
C ARG A 83 -24.44 13.29 -12.05
N LYS A 84 -23.46 12.74 -11.29
CA LYS A 84 -23.74 11.78 -10.20
C LYS A 84 -24.28 12.45 -8.94
N LYS A 85 -24.13 13.78 -8.78
CA LYS A 85 -24.61 14.56 -7.64
C LYS A 85 -24.17 13.92 -6.31
N PHE A 86 -22.87 14.00 -6.01
CA PHE A 86 -22.33 13.54 -4.73
C PHE A 86 -22.68 14.51 -3.61
N ASP A 87 -23.07 13.98 -2.44
CA ASP A 87 -23.36 14.76 -1.24
C ASP A 87 -22.07 15.13 -0.52
N LYS A 88 -21.12 14.18 -0.44
CA LYS A 88 -19.85 14.34 0.28
C LYS A 88 -18.65 13.90 -0.55
N LEU A 89 -17.51 14.56 -0.34
CA LEU A 89 -16.21 14.17 -0.82
C LEU A 89 -15.23 14.00 0.36
N TYR A 90 -14.54 12.88 0.41
CA TYR A 90 -13.34 12.70 1.22
C TYR A 90 -12.11 12.69 0.30
N TYR A 91 -11.32 13.76 0.37
CA TYR A 91 -10.06 13.90 -0.36
C TYR A 91 -8.94 13.28 0.47
N LEU A 92 -8.73 11.97 0.29
CA LEU A 92 -7.72 11.18 1.00
C LEU A 92 -6.38 11.20 0.26
N HIS A 93 -5.93 12.38 -0.14
CA HIS A 93 -4.67 12.50 -0.89
C HIS A 93 -3.52 12.87 0.04
N GLU A 94 -2.31 12.40 -0.32
CA GLU A 94 -1.07 12.86 0.28
C GLU A 94 -0.93 14.38 0.08
N PHE A 95 -0.38 15.07 1.09
CA PHE A 95 -0.08 16.49 0.95
C PHE A 95 0.79 16.74 -0.29
N SER A 96 0.39 17.71 -1.07
CA SER A 96 1.14 18.21 -2.22
C SER A 96 1.29 19.73 -2.08
N SER A 97 1.71 20.45 -3.13
CA SER A 97 1.77 21.90 -3.10
C SER A 97 0.38 22.53 -2.85
N LYS A 98 0.34 23.67 -2.17
CA LYS A 98 -0.90 24.43 -1.94
C LYS A 98 -1.64 24.77 -3.24
N SER A 99 -0.88 25.04 -4.33
CA SER A 99 -1.45 25.30 -5.67
C SER A 99 -2.23 24.10 -6.20
N ARG A 100 -1.70 22.87 -6.06
CA ARG A 100 -2.40 21.65 -6.46
C ARG A 100 -3.66 21.42 -5.64
N GLU A 101 -3.58 21.63 -4.33
CA GLU A 101 -4.76 21.48 -3.46
C GLU A 101 -5.86 22.48 -3.82
N LYS A 102 -5.50 23.76 -4.05
CA LYS A 102 -6.44 24.80 -4.48
C LYS A 102 -7.11 24.43 -5.80
N ARG A 103 -6.33 23.96 -6.79
CA ARG A 103 -6.85 23.48 -8.07
C ARG A 103 -7.82 22.33 -7.91
N ASP A 104 -7.44 21.29 -7.14
CA ASP A 104 -8.26 20.10 -6.95
C ASP A 104 -9.53 20.44 -6.13
N TYR A 105 -9.44 21.34 -5.16
CA TYR A 105 -10.58 21.85 -4.42
C TYR A 105 -11.59 22.57 -5.35
N LEU A 106 -11.10 23.48 -6.21
CA LEU A 106 -11.95 24.21 -7.17
C LEU A 106 -12.62 23.24 -8.14
N PHE A 107 -11.89 22.26 -8.63
CA PHE A 107 -12.45 21.19 -9.49
C PHE A 107 -13.66 20.52 -8.84
N PHE A 108 -13.56 20.09 -7.57
CA PHE A 108 -14.67 19.44 -6.88
C PHE A 108 -15.80 20.42 -6.50
N LYS A 109 -15.48 21.68 -6.29
CA LYS A 109 -16.50 22.72 -6.09
C LYS A 109 -17.34 22.94 -7.37
N MET A 110 -16.72 22.94 -8.54
CA MET A 110 -17.41 22.98 -9.83
C MET A 110 -18.33 21.77 -10.02
N CYS A 111 -18.02 20.63 -9.42
CA CYS A 111 -18.90 19.45 -9.40
C CYS A 111 -20.12 19.59 -8.46
N ARG A 112 -20.32 20.74 -7.81
CA ARG A 112 -21.43 21.04 -6.87
C ARG A 112 -21.52 20.07 -5.68
N ILE A 113 -20.37 19.55 -5.19
CA ILE A 113 -20.34 18.73 -3.99
C ILE A 113 -20.48 19.63 -2.77
N LYS A 114 -21.47 19.34 -1.90
CA LYS A 114 -21.83 20.20 -0.76
C LYS A 114 -20.78 20.16 0.34
N GLU A 115 -20.43 18.96 0.77
CA GLU A 115 -19.49 18.73 1.88
C GLU A 115 -18.17 18.17 1.35
N ILE A 116 -17.06 18.88 1.60
CA ILE A 116 -15.73 18.50 1.11
C ILE A 116 -14.76 18.45 2.27
N TYR A 117 -14.13 17.29 2.49
CA TYR A 117 -13.20 17.01 3.58
C TYR A 117 -11.80 16.68 3.05
N GLY A 118 -10.75 17.02 3.82
CA GLY A 118 -9.36 16.62 3.55
C GLY A 118 -8.52 17.65 2.79
N PHE A 119 -8.98 18.91 2.67
CA PHE A 119 -8.18 20.02 2.15
C PHE A 119 -7.73 20.94 3.28
N ASP A 120 -6.49 21.44 3.20
CA ASP A 120 -5.93 22.42 4.15
C ASP A 120 -5.95 23.82 3.53
N LEU A 121 -7.13 24.33 3.28
CA LEU A 121 -7.33 25.68 2.79
C LEU A 121 -7.81 26.55 3.95
N LYS A 122 -7.02 27.58 4.33
CA LYS A 122 -7.37 28.52 5.42
C LYS A 122 -8.83 28.96 5.36
N GLY A 123 -9.57 28.80 6.47
CA GLY A 123 -10.95 29.25 6.65
C GLY A 123 -12.03 28.37 6.00
N LYS A 124 -11.71 27.22 5.42
CA LYS A 124 -12.70 26.31 4.83
C LYS A 124 -12.65 24.98 5.57
N ASN A 125 -13.55 24.84 6.51
CA ASN A 125 -13.67 23.72 7.41
C ASN A 125 -13.69 22.39 6.70
N THR A 126 -12.66 21.66 6.98
CA THR A 126 -12.67 20.22 6.88
C THR A 126 -12.72 19.70 8.31
N GLU A 127 -13.59 18.78 8.64
CA GLU A 127 -13.61 18.12 9.94
C GLU A 127 -12.37 17.25 10.12
N GLY A 128 -11.21 17.84 10.19
CA GLY A 128 -9.96 17.13 10.34
C GLY A 128 -8.85 18.14 10.21
N GLU A 129 -8.32 18.59 11.33
CA GLU A 129 -7.07 19.32 11.29
C GLU A 129 -6.04 18.46 10.58
N ARG A 130 -5.46 18.99 9.52
CA ARG A 130 -4.18 18.49 9.02
C ARG A 130 -3.13 18.77 10.08
N CYS A 131 -3.04 17.85 11.03
CA CYS A 131 -1.94 17.82 11.97
C CYS A 131 -0.63 17.87 11.19
N ASN A 132 0.38 18.48 11.78
CA ASN A 132 1.75 18.55 11.27
C ASN A 132 2.13 17.23 10.56
N TYR A 133 1.88 17.20 9.26
CA TYR A 133 1.90 16.07 8.33
C TYR A 133 3.20 15.25 8.39
N ILE A 134 4.30 15.90 8.76
CA ILE A 134 5.64 15.32 8.79
C ILE A 134 5.82 14.32 9.95
N LYS A 135 5.01 14.40 11.00
CA LYS A 135 5.20 13.62 12.25
C LYS A 135 4.37 12.34 12.34
N PHE A 136 3.42 12.10 11.43
CA PHE A 136 2.48 11.00 11.56
C PHE A 136 2.61 9.95 10.45
N ASN A 137 2.29 8.70 10.83
CA ASN A 137 2.07 7.63 9.87
C ASN A 137 0.92 8.00 8.92
N GLU A 138 1.10 7.73 7.62
CA GLU A 138 0.13 8.08 6.57
C GLU A 138 -1.27 7.52 6.86
N THR A 139 -1.37 6.27 7.32
CA THR A 139 -2.67 5.67 7.65
C THR A 139 -3.39 6.44 8.76
N TYR A 140 -2.65 6.83 9.80
CA TYR A 140 -3.21 7.61 10.90
C TYR A 140 -3.68 8.98 10.43
N TYR A 141 -2.86 9.66 9.63
CA TYR A 141 -3.21 10.94 9.04
C TYR A 141 -4.52 10.85 8.23
N LEU A 142 -4.65 9.84 7.35
CA LEU A 142 -5.87 9.66 6.55
C LEU A 142 -7.11 9.32 7.40
N CYS A 143 -6.94 8.55 8.46
CA CYS A 143 -8.03 8.28 9.39
C CYS A 143 -8.50 9.55 10.12
N ARG A 144 -7.57 10.41 10.51
CA ARG A 144 -7.90 11.70 11.14
C ARG A 144 -8.59 12.68 10.19
N THR A 145 -8.41 12.55 8.89
CA THR A 145 -9.20 13.29 7.90
C THR A 145 -10.70 12.94 7.98
N VAL A 146 -11.02 11.74 8.42
CA VAL A 146 -12.40 11.24 8.57
C VAL A 146 -12.92 11.47 10.00
N ASP A 147 -12.04 11.28 10.97
CA ASP A 147 -12.35 11.44 12.39
C ASP A 147 -11.13 12.03 13.12
N ARG A 148 -11.20 13.32 13.46
CA ARG A 148 -10.09 14.04 14.12
C ARG A 148 -9.73 13.50 15.50
N TYR A 149 -10.66 12.83 16.16
CA TYR A 149 -10.48 12.29 17.52
C TYR A 149 -10.02 10.84 17.54
N ILE A 150 -9.89 10.18 16.38
CA ILE A 150 -9.49 8.77 16.33
C ILE A 150 -8.12 8.55 16.98
N LYS A 151 -8.02 7.51 17.81
CA LYS A 151 -6.77 7.10 18.44
C LYS A 151 -6.06 6.03 17.61
N ASN A 152 -4.73 5.94 17.71
CA ASN A 152 -3.92 4.97 16.95
C ASN A 152 -4.34 3.51 17.18
N ASN A 153 -4.74 3.15 18.39
CA ASN A 153 -5.17 1.79 18.74
C ASN A 153 -6.51 1.38 18.10
N GLN A 154 -7.29 2.33 17.63
CA GLN A 154 -8.55 2.09 16.93
C GLN A 154 -8.36 1.84 15.42
N ILE A 155 -7.15 2.10 14.90
CA ILE A 155 -6.85 1.93 13.48
C ILE A 155 -6.36 0.52 13.21
N SER A 156 -7.07 -0.20 12.35
CA SER A 156 -6.78 -1.59 12.03
C SER A 156 -7.11 -1.94 10.59
N TYR A 157 -6.34 -2.86 10.02
CA TYR A 157 -6.66 -3.50 8.74
C TYR A 157 -7.63 -4.68 8.88
N SER A 158 -8.14 -4.94 10.08
CA SER A 158 -9.06 -6.07 10.32
C SER A 158 -10.31 -5.96 9.45
N ASN A 159 -10.67 -7.09 8.83
CA ASN A 159 -11.88 -7.23 8.02
C ASN A 159 -11.97 -6.33 6.77
N LEU A 160 -10.86 -5.74 6.32
CA LEU A 160 -10.84 -4.91 5.12
C LEU A 160 -10.72 -5.69 3.82
N PHE A 161 -9.98 -6.79 3.84
CA PHE A 161 -9.68 -7.60 2.67
C PHE A 161 -10.09 -9.06 2.85
N HIS A 162 -10.49 -9.69 1.74
CA HIS A 162 -10.68 -11.15 1.72
C HIS A 162 -9.31 -11.83 1.72
N LYS A 163 -9.11 -12.73 2.67
CA LYS A 163 -7.88 -13.50 2.84
C LYS A 163 -8.17 -14.97 2.60
N LYS A 164 -7.58 -15.55 1.57
CA LYS A 164 -7.69 -16.98 1.28
C LYS A 164 -6.30 -17.62 1.40
N LYS A 165 -6.15 -18.65 2.25
CA LYS A 165 -4.97 -19.52 2.23
C LYS A 165 -5.16 -20.54 1.13
N ASN A 166 -4.18 -20.66 0.22
CA ASN A 166 -4.28 -21.51 -0.96
C ASN A 166 -3.34 -22.73 -0.92
N THR A 167 -2.54 -22.89 0.13
CA THR A 167 -1.55 -23.98 0.18
C THR A 167 -1.24 -24.41 1.60
N LYS A 168 -0.91 -25.72 1.76
CA LYS A 168 -0.31 -26.29 2.97
C LYS A 168 1.22 -26.14 2.97
N GLU A 169 1.81 -25.79 1.83
CA GLU A 169 3.26 -25.62 1.69
C GLU A 169 3.75 -24.46 2.56
N LYS A 170 4.81 -24.73 3.33
CA LYS A 170 5.48 -23.70 4.12
C LYS A 170 6.55 -23.01 3.27
N TYR A 171 6.48 -21.69 3.13
CA TYR A 171 7.46 -20.89 2.39
C TYR A 171 7.50 -19.45 2.91
N ILE A 172 8.57 -18.75 2.57
CA ILE A 172 8.66 -17.30 2.73
C ILE A 172 8.58 -16.63 1.35
N THR A 173 8.16 -15.35 1.34
CA THR A 173 8.18 -14.53 0.13
C THR A 173 9.23 -13.43 0.25
N ILE A 174 9.94 -13.16 -0.85
CA ILE A 174 10.92 -12.08 -0.93
C ILE A 174 10.56 -11.20 -2.14
N SER A 175 10.49 -9.88 -1.94
CA SER A 175 10.35 -8.89 -3.00
C SER A 175 11.61 -8.02 -3.06
N MET A 176 12.34 -8.12 -4.17
CA MET A 176 13.61 -7.40 -4.37
C MET A 176 13.44 -6.14 -5.22
N GLY A 177 12.28 -5.98 -5.86
CA GLY A 177 12.00 -4.90 -6.79
C GLY A 177 11.67 -3.58 -6.12
N GLY A 178 11.89 -2.50 -6.87
CA GLY A 178 11.50 -1.17 -6.44
C GLY A 178 11.55 -0.20 -7.62
N ARG A 179 10.56 0.70 -7.74
CA ARG A 179 10.51 1.71 -8.80
C ARG A 179 11.43 2.92 -8.56
N ASN A 180 11.88 3.08 -7.35
CA ASN A 180 12.72 4.22 -6.95
C ASN A 180 14.07 3.70 -6.48
N VAL A 181 15.13 4.07 -7.21
CA VAL A 181 16.52 3.66 -6.91
C VAL A 181 16.93 3.98 -5.47
N LYS A 182 16.47 5.13 -4.92
CA LYS A 182 16.75 5.52 -3.53
C LYS A 182 16.09 4.59 -2.48
N LYS A 183 15.13 3.77 -2.91
CA LYS A 183 14.46 2.75 -2.08
C LYS A 183 14.93 1.34 -2.40
N THR A 184 15.80 1.16 -3.38
CA THR A 184 16.22 -0.15 -3.87
C THR A 184 17.56 -0.50 -3.26
N TRP A 185 17.61 -1.61 -2.54
CA TRP A 185 18.85 -2.19 -2.03
C TRP A 185 19.65 -2.76 -3.19
N GLU A 186 20.97 -2.66 -3.17
CA GLU A 186 21.81 -3.20 -4.21
C GLU A 186 21.56 -4.69 -4.39
N PHE A 187 21.54 -5.16 -5.64
CA PHE A 187 21.26 -6.55 -5.98
C PHE A 187 22.21 -7.51 -5.26
N LYS A 188 23.49 -7.14 -5.15
CA LYS A 188 24.51 -7.91 -4.43
C LYS A 188 24.16 -8.18 -2.96
N ASN A 189 23.52 -7.24 -2.31
CA ASN A 189 23.06 -7.42 -0.94
C ASN A 189 21.93 -8.47 -0.83
N TRP A 190 21.04 -8.51 -1.83
CA TRP A 190 20.02 -9.56 -1.94
C TRP A 190 20.63 -10.94 -2.17
N GLU A 191 21.62 -11.06 -3.09
CA GLU A 191 22.34 -12.31 -3.32
C GLU A 191 22.95 -12.83 -2.01
N ILE A 192 23.70 -11.98 -1.31
CA ILE A 192 24.35 -12.35 -0.05
C ILE A 192 23.34 -12.76 1.01
N LEU A 193 22.25 -12.01 1.17
CA LEU A 193 21.21 -12.33 2.15
C LEU A 193 20.56 -13.68 1.85
N ILE A 194 20.14 -13.89 0.60
CA ILE A 194 19.43 -15.11 0.19
C ILE A 194 20.37 -16.33 0.24
N GLN A 195 21.62 -16.21 -0.21
CA GLN A 195 22.61 -17.28 -0.08
C GLN A 195 22.80 -17.71 1.38
N LYS A 196 22.90 -16.72 2.29
CA LYS A 196 23.04 -17.01 3.73
C LYS A 196 21.78 -17.64 4.32
N ILE A 197 20.59 -17.26 3.87
CA ILE A 197 19.31 -17.89 4.28
C ILE A 197 19.27 -19.33 3.80
N VAL A 198 19.59 -19.59 2.53
CA VAL A 198 19.62 -20.94 1.92
C VAL A 198 20.56 -21.86 2.67
N ASN A 199 21.79 -21.42 2.94
CA ASN A 199 22.80 -22.21 3.64
C ASN A 199 22.38 -22.52 5.10
N LYS A 200 21.76 -21.54 5.76
CA LYS A 200 21.38 -21.69 7.18
C LYS A 200 20.08 -22.46 7.39
N PHE A 201 19.18 -22.44 6.41
CA PHE A 201 17.83 -23.02 6.50
C PHE A 201 17.53 -23.87 5.25
N PRO A 202 18.15 -25.07 5.08
CA PRO A 202 18.09 -25.84 3.84
C PRO A 202 16.67 -26.33 3.47
N ASN A 203 15.78 -26.46 4.45
CA ASN A 203 14.39 -26.89 4.21
C ASN A 203 13.41 -25.74 3.94
N LEU A 204 13.84 -24.48 4.08
CA LEU A 204 12.98 -23.32 3.94
C LEU A 204 12.77 -22.97 2.46
N LYS A 205 11.56 -23.13 1.95
CA LYS A 205 11.21 -22.71 0.58
C LYS A 205 11.10 -21.19 0.47
N ILE A 206 11.56 -20.64 -0.65
CA ILE A 206 11.59 -19.21 -0.94
C ILE A 206 10.86 -18.95 -2.27
N LYS A 207 9.91 -18.02 -2.28
CA LYS A 207 9.24 -17.55 -3.50
C LYS A 207 9.59 -16.09 -3.73
N ILE A 208 10.34 -15.81 -4.81
CA ILE A 208 10.65 -14.43 -5.21
C ILE A 208 9.45 -13.86 -5.93
N VAL A 209 8.92 -12.74 -5.44
CA VAL A 209 7.74 -12.07 -6.00
C VAL A 209 8.13 -10.70 -6.54
N GLY A 210 7.49 -10.29 -7.63
CA GLY A 210 7.78 -9.02 -8.29
C GLY A 210 7.02 -8.88 -9.60
N SER A 211 7.24 -7.76 -10.29
CA SER A 211 6.70 -7.48 -11.62
C SER A 211 7.52 -8.21 -12.70
N LYS A 212 7.15 -8.00 -13.95
CA LYS A 212 7.91 -8.53 -15.10
C LYS A 212 9.34 -7.99 -15.16
N ASN A 213 9.57 -6.78 -14.64
CA ASN A 213 10.91 -6.16 -14.67
C ASN A 213 11.93 -6.89 -13.79
N GLU A 214 11.48 -7.63 -12.78
CA GLU A 214 12.34 -8.36 -11.85
C GLU A 214 12.62 -9.82 -12.27
N ILE A 215 12.07 -10.27 -13.42
CA ILE A 215 12.23 -11.69 -13.87
C ILE A 215 13.69 -12.08 -14.00
N SER A 216 14.50 -11.25 -14.67
CA SER A 216 15.92 -11.53 -14.92
C SER A 216 16.72 -11.62 -13.62
N SER A 217 16.55 -10.66 -12.72
CA SER A 217 17.20 -10.64 -11.41
C SER A 217 16.76 -11.84 -10.55
N ALA A 218 15.48 -12.18 -10.57
CA ALA A 218 14.97 -13.35 -9.83
C ALA A 218 15.51 -14.68 -10.40
N ASN A 219 15.72 -14.78 -11.73
CA ASN A 219 16.33 -15.95 -12.35
C ASN A 219 17.78 -16.14 -11.91
N ILE A 220 18.55 -15.05 -11.75
CA ILE A 220 19.90 -15.11 -11.21
C ILE A 220 19.87 -15.66 -9.77
N ILE A 221 18.99 -15.14 -8.94
CA ILE A 221 18.83 -15.62 -7.55
C ILE A 221 18.42 -17.09 -7.49
N CYS A 222 17.56 -17.57 -8.39
CA CYS A 222 17.18 -18.99 -8.43
C CYS A 222 18.37 -19.93 -8.70
N LYS A 223 19.43 -19.47 -9.38
CA LYS A 223 20.65 -20.28 -9.60
C LYS A 223 21.41 -20.59 -8.30
N ILE A 224 21.18 -19.86 -7.22
CA ILE A 224 21.76 -20.13 -5.90
C ILE A 224 21.33 -21.52 -5.42
N ASN A 225 20.03 -21.83 -5.51
CA ASN A 225 19.46 -23.15 -5.20
C ASN A 225 18.08 -23.29 -5.83
N ASN A 226 18.01 -23.90 -7.01
CA ASN A 226 16.75 -24.07 -7.77
C ASN A 226 15.73 -25.02 -7.13
N LYS A 227 16.16 -25.89 -6.21
CA LYS A 227 15.27 -26.77 -5.45
C LYS A 227 14.55 -26.03 -4.30
N GLN A 228 15.13 -24.94 -3.83
CA GLN A 228 14.65 -24.19 -2.69
C GLN A 228 13.98 -22.86 -3.09
N ILE A 229 14.44 -22.23 -4.17
CA ILE A 229 14.01 -20.91 -4.62
C ILE A 229 13.18 -21.01 -5.90
N THR A 230 12.00 -20.38 -5.90
CA THR A 230 11.11 -20.33 -7.06
C THR A 230 10.88 -18.88 -7.50
N ASN A 231 11.07 -18.60 -8.80
CA ASN A 231 10.77 -17.30 -9.40
C ASN A 231 9.27 -17.20 -9.73
N MET A 232 8.57 -16.30 -9.04
CA MET A 232 7.16 -15.95 -9.25
C MET A 232 7.00 -14.55 -9.88
N CYS A 233 8.09 -13.85 -10.21
CA CYS A 233 8.05 -12.53 -10.83
C CYS A 233 7.33 -12.57 -12.18
N GLY A 234 6.42 -11.64 -12.40
CA GLY A 234 5.60 -11.56 -13.61
C GLY A 234 4.55 -12.65 -13.77
N LYS A 235 4.47 -13.63 -12.87
CA LYS A 235 3.55 -14.79 -12.94
C LYS A 235 2.28 -14.61 -12.07
N THR A 236 2.14 -13.47 -11.41
CA THR A 236 1.01 -13.25 -10.49
C THR A 236 0.14 -12.08 -10.96
N THR A 237 -1.16 -12.24 -10.85
CA THR A 237 -2.10 -11.12 -10.79
C THR A 237 -2.01 -10.46 -9.41
N VAL A 238 -2.57 -9.26 -9.24
CA VAL A 238 -2.61 -8.59 -7.93
C VAL A 238 -3.29 -9.45 -6.88
N ARG A 239 -4.39 -10.09 -7.24
CA ARG A 239 -5.13 -10.98 -6.34
C ARG A 239 -4.34 -12.24 -5.98
N SER A 240 -3.69 -12.86 -6.95
CA SER A 240 -2.86 -14.04 -6.67
C SER A 240 -1.59 -13.70 -5.88
N LEU A 241 -0.97 -12.53 -6.12
CA LEU A 241 0.12 -12.00 -5.29
C LEU A 241 -0.33 -11.81 -3.84
N PHE A 242 -1.50 -11.19 -3.64
CA PHE A 242 -2.07 -11.02 -2.31
C PHE A 242 -2.25 -12.36 -1.59
N ASN A 243 -2.82 -13.37 -2.28
CA ASN A 243 -3.02 -14.70 -1.73
C ASN A 243 -1.70 -15.41 -1.46
N LEU A 244 -0.69 -15.25 -2.35
CA LEU A 244 0.64 -15.82 -2.19
C LEU A 244 1.32 -15.27 -0.92
N ILE A 245 1.31 -13.96 -0.73
CA ILE A 245 1.85 -13.33 0.48
C ILE A 245 1.02 -13.74 1.72
N ASN A 246 -0.32 -13.81 1.59
CA ASN A 246 -1.17 -14.25 2.71
C ASN A 246 -0.91 -15.70 3.12
N SER A 247 -0.50 -16.56 2.21
CA SER A 247 -0.16 -17.97 2.49
C SER A 247 1.27 -18.16 2.98
N SER A 248 2.17 -17.19 2.76
CA SER A 248 3.55 -17.25 3.23
C SER A 248 3.64 -17.22 4.76
N GLN A 249 4.76 -17.71 5.29
CA GLN A 249 5.02 -17.67 6.73
C GLN A 249 5.75 -16.37 7.15
N TYR A 250 6.52 -15.80 6.22
CA TYR A 250 7.34 -14.60 6.44
C TYR A 250 7.45 -13.80 5.14
N HIS A 251 7.64 -12.48 5.22
CA HIS A 251 7.85 -11.64 4.05
C HIS A 251 9.05 -10.72 4.23
N ILE A 252 9.95 -10.69 3.24
CA ILE A 252 11.09 -9.79 3.23
C ILE A 252 11.00 -8.90 2.00
N SER A 253 11.10 -7.58 2.17
CA SER A 253 11.00 -6.64 1.05
C SER A 253 11.66 -5.28 1.34
N HIS A 254 11.65 -4.44 0.34
CA HIS A 254 11.83 -2.99 0.49
C HIS A 254 10.58 -2.30 1.02
N ASP A 255 10.65 -0.96 1.17
CA ASP A 255 9.52 -0.04 1.30
C ASP A 255 8.76 0.04 -0.04
N ASP A 256 7.94 -0.97 -0.30
CA ASP A 256 7.15 -1.14 -1.52
C ASP A 256 5.69 -1.58 -1.25
N GLY A 257 4.93 -1.82 -2.32
CA GLY A 257 3.53 -2.25 -2.21
C GLY A 257 3.35 -3.62 -1.55
N THR A 258 4.33 -4.54 -1.67
CA THR A 258 4.24 -5.91 -1.13
C THR A 258 4.38 -5.93 0.39
N MET A 259 5.19 -5.03 0.95
CA MET A 259 5.29 -4.80 2.39
C MET A 259 3.91 -4.50 3.01
N HIS A 260 3.14 -3.63 2.35
CA HIS A 260 1.81 -3.26 2.83
C HIS A 260 0.81 -4.42 2.69
N VAL A 261 0.93 -5.23 1.63
CA VAL A 261 0.15 -6.48 1.52
C VAL A 261 0.47 -7.42 2.67
N ALA A 262 1.75 -7.63 2.99
CA ALA A 262 2.17 -8.45 4.11
C ALA A 262 1.65 -7.89 5.46
N SER A 263 1.65 -6.57 5.61
CA SER A 263 1.10 -5.89 6.79
C SER A 263 -0.39 -6.19 6.97
N VAL A 264 -1.19 -6.01 5.91
CA VAL A 264 -2.63 -6.32 5.92
C VAL A 264 -2.89 -7.80 6.21
N CYS A 265 -2.05 -8.69 5.68
CA CYS A 265 -2.14 -10.13 5.93
C CYS A 265 -1.62 -10.53 7.33
N ASN A 266 -1.18 -9.58 8.15
CA ASN A 266 -0.60 -9.80 9.49
C ASN A 266 0.59 -10.77 9.46
N LYS A 267 1.44 -10.68 8.39
CA LYS A 267 2.63 -11.53 8.25
C LYS A 267 3.81 -10.93 9.00
N PRO A 268 4.55 -11.74 9.75
CA PRO A 268 5.87 -11.32 10.22
C PRO A 268 6.77 -11.07 9.02
N GLY A 269 7.77 -10.22 9.19
CA GLY A 269 8.61 -9.86 8.07
C GLY A 269 9.80 -8.98 8.42
N ALA A 270 10.58 -8.65 7.39
CA ALA A 270 11.70 -7.73 7.45
C ALA A 270 11.60 -6.71 6.31
N ILE A 271 11.63 -5.45 6.65
CA ILE A 271 11.46 -4.36 5.68
C ILE A 271 12.70 -3.48 5.68
N ILE A 272 13.33 -3.37 4.53
CA ILE A 272 14.55 -2.57 4.31
C ILE A 272 14.12 -1.23 3.71
N PHE A 273 14.20 -0.16 4.50
CA PHE A 273 13.77 1.18 4.10
C PHE A 273 14.88 1.98 3.42
N GLY A 274 14.49 2.79 2.43
CA GLY A 274 15.29 3.90 1.92
C GLY A 274 14.87 5.22 2.56
N LEU A 275 15.69 6.26 2.40
CA LEU A 275 15.45 7.60 2.96
C LEU A 275 14.71 8.51 1.97
N THR A 276 13.50 8.14 1.58
CA THR A 276 12.69 8.91 0.62
C THR A 276 11.52 9.66 1.25
N ALA A 277 11.30 9.45 2.54
CA ALA A 277 10.26 10.11 3.32
C ALA A 277 10.68 10.19 4.80
N PRO A 278 10.07 11.05 5.61
CA PRO A 278 10.30 11.09 7.05
C PRO A 278 10.09 9.71 7.70
N LYS A 279 10.92 9.40 8.69
CA LYS A 279 10.84 8.14 9.44
C LYS A 279 9.44 7.96 10.04
N GLY A 280 8.87 6.78 9.83
CA GLY A 280 7.54 6.44 10.35
C GLY A 280 6.38 6.71 9.39
N LYS A 281 6.52 7.61 8.41
CA LYS A 281 5.43 7.98 7.50
C LYS A 281 4.80 6.77 6.80
N TRP A 282 5.63 5.93 6.22
CA TRP A 282 5.20 4.75 5.46
C TRP A 282 5.37 3.43 6.22
N PHE A 283 5.66 3.48 7.52
CA PHE A 283 5.80 2.25 8.30
C PHE A 283 4.49 1.46 8.31
N PRO A 284 4.57 0.12 8.19
CA PRO A 284 3.40 -0.73 8.29
C PRO A 284 2.80 -0.66 9.70
N LEU A 285 1.48 -0.80 9.81
CA LEU A 285 0.82 -0.90 11.12
C LEU A 285 1.09 -2.24 11.82
N ASN A 286 1.55 -3.24 11.09
CA ASN A 286 1.83 -4.57 11.62
C ASN A 286 3.14 -4.59 12.41
N LYS A 287 3.05 -4.63 13.72
CA LYS A 287 4.20 -4.67 14.64
C LYS A 287 5.07 -5.94 14.53
N LYS A 288 4.61 -6.99 13.81
CA LYS A 288 5.40 -8.20 13.56
C LYS A 288 6.44 -8.01 12.45
N GLN A 289 6.45 -6.86 11.78
CA GLN A 289 7.42 -6.54 10.74
C GLN A 289 8.59 -5.75 11.33
N LYS A 290 9.79 -6.32 11.24
CA LYS A 290 11.04 -5.68 11.67
C LYS A 290 11.47 -4.63 10.65
N ILE A 291 11.70 -3.41 11.11
CA ILE A 291 12.04 -2.27 10.27
C ILE A 291 13.55 -2.02 10.32
N PHE A 292 14.20 -2.09 9.18
CA PHE A 292 15.60 -1.71 8.99
C PHE A 292 15.64 -0.32 8.34
N TYR A 293 15.83 0.70 9.16
CA TYR A 293 15.83 2.09 8.72
C TYR A 293 17.27 2.66 8.81
N PRO A 294 17.92 3.00 7.68
CA PRO A 294 19.31 3.44 7.66
C PRO A 294 19.46 4.91 8.13
N LYS A 295 20.69 5.34 8.40
CA LYS A 295 21.00 6.74 8.75
C LYS A 295 21.25 7.62 7.52
N LYS A 296 21.95 7.13 6.48
CA LYS A 296 22.36 7.90 5.29
C LYS A 296 21.80 7.35 3.97
N ASN A 297 21.88 6.04 3.74
CA ASN A 297 21.34 5.40 2.53
C ASN A 297 21.00 3.93 2.82
N ILE A 298 20.19 3.34 1.94
CA ILE A 298 19.66 1.99 2.12
C ILE A 298 20.76 0.91 2.23
N ASN A 299 21.92 1.07 1.57
CA ASN A 299 23.01 0.10 1.56
C ASN A 299 23.83 0.09 2.87
N GLN A 300 23.57 0.99 3.80
CA GLN A 300 24.08 0.87 5.18
C GLN A 300 23.44 -0.31 5.93
N THR A 301 22.25 -0.72 5.53
CA THR A 301 21.65 -1.96 6.04
C THR A 301 22.38 -3.15 5.43
N LYS A 302 23.21 -3.81 6.21
CA LYS A 302 24.03 -4.92 5.72
C LYS A 302 23.30 -6.27 5.81
N PRO A 303 23.50 -7.21 4.84
CA PRO A 303 22.81 -8.49 4.81
C PRO A 303 23.00 -9.33 6.09
N HIS A 304 24.19 -9.33 6.68
CA HIS A 304 24.45 -10.04 7.92
C HIS A 304 23.65 -9.49 9.11
N HIS A 305 23.46 -8.15 9.15
CA HIS A 305 22.65 -7.51 10.19
C HIS A 305 21.17 -7.89 10.05
N VAL A 306 20.65 -7.89 8.81
CA VAL A 306 19.28 -8.34 8.55
C VAL A 306 19.12 -9.80 8.99
N LEU A 307 20.01 -10.70 8.51
CA LEU A 307 19.95 -12.13 8.84
C LEU A 307 20.02 -12.38 10.36
N LYS A 308 20.95 -11.72 11.07
CA LYS A 308 21.07 -11.85 12.54
C LYS A 308 19.73 -11.60 13.22
N ASN A 309 19.02 -10.54 12.80
CA ASN A 309 17.77 -10.13 13.43
C ASN A 309 16.56 -11.02 13.06
N ILE A 310 16.55 -11.67 11.88
CA ILE A 310 15.44 -12.52 11.44
C ILE A 310 15.68 -14.01 11.67
N SER A 311 16.89 -14.43 11.99
CA SER A 311 17.23 -15.86 12.13
C SER A 311 16.36 -16.61 13.13
N GLY A 312 16.05 -16.00 14.25
CA GLY A 312 15.16 -16.61 15.25
C GLY A 312 13.74 -16.83 14.75
N ASP A 313 13.24 -15.90 13.91
CA ASP A 313 11.90 -16.03 13.31
C ASP A 313 11.91 -17.13 12.24
N LEU A 314 12.95 -17.17 11.39
CA LEU A 314 13.07 -18.18 10.32
C LEU A 314 13.28 -19.59 10.89
N LYS A 315 14.02 -19.75 12.00
CA LYS A 315 14.23 -21.04 12.67
C LYS A 315 12.91 -21.68 13.12
N LYS A 316 11.90 -20.89 13.47
CA LYS A 316 10.57 -21.40 13.86
C LYS A 316 9.75 -21.91 12.69
N LEU A 317 10.20 -21.73 11.46
CA LEU A 317 9.49 -22.11 10.22
C LEU A 317 10.03 -23.40 9.61
N THR A 318 11.24 -23.76 9.95
CA THR A 318 11.92 -25.01 9.53
C THR A 318 11.73 -26.10 10.57
#